data_18b13f73bbf85f1b044e41f849ab3983
#
_entry.id   18b13f73bbf85f1b044e41f849ab3983
#
_cell.length_a   1.000
_cell.length_b   1.000
_cell.length_c   1.000
_cell.angle_alpha   90.00
_cell.angle_beta   90.00
_cell.angle_gamma   90.00
#
_symmetry.space_group_name_H-M   'P 1'
#
loop_
_entity.id
_entity.type
_entity.pdbx_description
1 polymer ?
#
loop_
_entity_poly.entity_id
_entity_poly.type
_entity_poly.pdbx_seq_one_letter_code
_entity_poly.pdbx_strand_id
1 'polypeptide(L)'
;LADEYGLWIIEDACHAPGGYFMDSKGKKQHCGNGCFADCAVFSFHPVKHIATGEGGMVTTNSKELYDRLCLYRTHGITKDPALLHEHHGGWYYEMQELGYNYRLTDFQAALGISQLERAKAGLERRHEIVRRYNEAFSGIDGIKTPFNTADVYHAYHLYIIQVADRLGLYNYLHENNVYAQVHYAPLHLMPYYQQWGNRKGDLPIVEEYYEHCLSLPMYPTLTDEEQEYVIEKVIEFVAK
;
A
#
# COMPACT_ATOMS: atom_id res chain seq x y z
N LEU A 1 7.65 -22.38 6.60
CA LEU A 1 8.54 -21.64 7.51
C LEU A 1 7.78 -21.15 8.74
N ALA A 2 6.64 -20.42 8.59
CA ALA A 2 5.91 -19.90 9.75
C ALA A 2 5.49 -21.03 10.72
N ASP A 3 4.88 -22.08 10.20
CA ASP A 3 4.49 -23.27 11.01
C ASP A 3 5.69 -23.98 11.63
N GLU A 4 6.80 -24.06 10.89
CA GLU A 4 8.04 -24.72 11.33
C GLU A 4 8.72 -23.97 12.49
N TYR A 5 8.68 -22.63 12.45
CA TYR A 5 9.39 -21.77 13.42
C TYR A 5 8.45 -21.03 14.38
N GLY A 6 7.15 -21.29 14.33
CA GLY A 6 6.16 -20.63 15.18
C GLY A 6 6.08 -19.11 14.94
N LEU A 7 6.19 -18.67 13.70
CA LEU A 7 6.23 -17.25 13.34
C LEU A 7 4.84 -16.72 13.03
N TRP A 8 4.62 -15.45 13.32
CA TRP A 8 3.47 -14.71 12.85
C TRP A 8 3.67 -14.27 11.40
N ILE A 9 2.59 -14.32 10.62
CA ILE A 9 2.55 -13.75 9.26
C ILE A 9 1.67 -12.51 9.31
N ILE A 10 2.24 -11.35 9.00
CA ILE A 10 1.52 -10.09 8.84
C ILE A 10 1.55 -9.72 7.37
N GLU A 11 0.39 -9.68 6.73
CA GLU A 11 0.24 -9.22 5.35
C GLU A 11 0.21 -7.69 5.31
N ASP A 12 1.15 -7.05 4.65
CA ASP A 12 1.06 -5.62 4.32
C ASP A 12 0.22 -5.44 3.05
N ALA A 13 -1.06 -5.19 3.24
CA ALA A 13 -2.03 -4.93 2.18
C ALA A 13 -2.27 -3.43 1.92
N CYS A 14 -1.36 -2.54 2.40
CA CYS A 14 -1.54 -1.08 2.30
C CYS A 14 -1.63 -0.56 0.86
N HIS A 15 -1.11 -1.30 -0.12
CA HIS A 15 -1.18 -0.99 -1.56
C HIS A 15 -2.13 -1.92 -2.32
N ALA A 16 -2.84 -2.82 -1.63
CA ALA A 16 -3.56 -3.92 -2.25
C ALA A 16 -5.09 -3.98 -2.03
N PRO A 17 -5.81 -2.90 -1.65
CA PRO A 17 -7.25 -2.96 -1.52
C PRO A 17 -7.92 -3.42 -2.83
N GLY A 18 -8.71 -4.51 -2.75
CA GLY A 18 -9.39 -5.10 -3.90
C GLY A 18 -8.53 -6.01 -4.79
N GLY A 19 -7.22 -6.07 -4.53
CA GLY A 19 -6.31 -7.01 -5.19
C GLY A 19 -6.57 -8.45 -4.76
N TYR A 20 -6.21 -9.41 -5.63
CA TYR A 20 -6.28 -10.83 -5.33
C TYR A 20 -5.28 -11.64 -6.17
N PHE A 21 -5.05 -12.86 -5.77
CA PHE A 21 -4.32 -13.85 -6.56
C PHE A 21 -5.09 -15.17 -6.64
N MET A 22 -4.73 -16.02 -7.59
CA MET A 22 -5.24 -17.39 -7.68
C MET A 22 -4.26 -18.31 -6.98
N ASP A 23 -4.73 -19.04 -5.97
CA ASP A 23 -3.87 -20.00 -5.26
C ASP A 23 -3.58 -21.27 -6.11
N SER A 24 -2.73 -22.15 -5.60
CA SER A 24 -2.33 -23.39 -6.29
C SER A 24 -3.50 -24.35 -6.59
N LYS A 25 -4.66 -24.10 -6.00
CA LYS A 25 -5.90 -24.87 -6.23
C LYS A 25 -6.87 -24.14 -7.16
N GLY A 26 -6.45 -22.99 -7.74
CA GLY A 26 -7.29 -22.16 -8.60
C GLY A 26 -8.37 -21.38 -7.85
N LYS A 27 -8.28 -21.25 -6.52
CA LYS A 27 -9.22 -20.45 -5.73
C LYS A 27 -8.74 -19.01 -5.62
N LYS A 28 -9.67 -18.07 -5.82
CA LYS A 28 -9.40 -16.65 -5.65
C LYS A 28 -9.17 -16.31 -4.17
N GLN A 29 -8.05 -15.65 -3.89
CA GLN A 29 -7.64 -15.19 -2.57
C GLN A 29 -7.47 -13.67 -2.59
N HIS A 30 -8.39 -12.96 -1.96
CA HIS A 30 -8.27 -11.50 -1.82
C HIS A 30 -7.25 -11.14 -0.76
N CYS A 31 -6.49 -10.07 -1.03
CA CYS A 31 -5.61 -9.49 -0.02
C CYS A 31 -6.40 -9.16 1.24
N GLY A 32 -5.86 -9.49 2.40
CA GLY A 32 -6.49 -9.25 3.68
C GLY A 32 -7.59 -10.24 4.08
N ASN A 33 -7.78 -11.37 3.36
CA ASN A 33 -8.80 -12.36 3.69
C ASN A 33 -8.43 -13.30 4.86
N GLY A 34 -7.20 -13.22 5.36
CA GLY A 34 -6.70 -14.02 6.49
C GLY A 34 -6.52 -15.51 6.21
N CYS A 35 -6.45 -15.93 4.93
CA CYS A 35 -6.23 -17.34 4.59
C CYS A 35 -4.75 -17.75 4.68
N PHE A 36 -3.84 -16.80 4.54
CA PHE A 36 -2.39 -17.04 4.49
C PHE A 36 -1.59 -16.16 5.48
N ALA A 37 -2.30 -15.41 6.31
CA ALA A 37 -1.69 -14.53 7.31
C ALA A 37 -2.54 -14.51 8.58
N ASP A 38 -1.93 -14.26 9.73
CA ASP A 38 -2.61 -14.09 11.03
C ASP A 38 -3.43 -12.80 11.04
N CYS A 39 -2.88 -11.76 10.41
CA CYS A 39 -3.60 -10.51 10.15
C CYS A 39 -3.08 -9.82 8.90
N ALA A 40 -3.88 -8.90 8.38
CA ALA A 40 -3.48 -7.99 7.30
C ALA A 40 -3.70 -6.54 7.70
N VAL A 41 -2.81 -5.66 7.21
CA VAL A 41 -2.84 -4.23 7.50
C VAL A 41 -3.18 -3.46 6.24
N PHE A 42 -4.16 -2.56 6.33
CA PHE A 42 -4.53 -1.60 5.30
C PHE A 42 -4.24 -0.17 5.75
N SER A 43 -3.82 0.67 4.83
CA SER A 43 -3.58 2.10 5.06
C SER A 43 -4.71 2.94 4.46
N PHE A 44 -5.18 3.93 5.22
CA PHE A 44 -6.12 4.95 4.77
C PHE A 44 -5.49 6.34 4.71
N HIS A 45 -4.16 6.38 4.55
CA HIS A 45 -3.42 7.61 4.26
C HIS A 45 -3.97 8.29 2.99
N PRO A 46 -3.92 9.63 2.85
CA PRO A 46 -4.55 10.39 1.75
C PRO A 46 -4.27 9.91 0.34
N VAL A 47 -3.07 9.36 0.09
CA VAL A 47 -2.68 8.89 -1.26
C VAL A 47 -3.15 7.47 -1.59
N LYS A 48 -3.77 6.76 -0.63
CA LYS A 48 -4.17 5.36 -0.82
C LYS A 48 -5.50 5.23 -1.57
N HIS A 49 -5.88 4.01 -1.93
CA HIS A 49 -7.12 3.71 -2.66
C HIS A 49 -8.38 4.13 -1.89
N ILE A 50 -8.32 3.99 -0.58
CA ILE A 50 -9.34 4.37 0.38
C ILE A 50 -8.65 5.33 1.33
N ALA A 51 -9.10 6.57 1.41
CA ALA A 51 -8.47 7.60 2.20
C ALA A 51 -9.43 8.15 3.27
N THR A 52 -8.92 8.32 4.49
CA THR A 52 -9.68 8.90 5.61
C THR A 52 -8.99 10.13 6.22
N GLY A 53 -8.10 10.79 5.43
CA GLY A 53 -7.19 11.83 5.93
C GLY A 53 -5.96 11.17 6.57
N GLU A 54 -6.13 10.47 7.66
CA GLU A 54 -5.22 9.49 8.24
C GLU A 54 -6.04 8.31 8.75
N GLY A 55 -5.46 7.13 8.81
CA GLY A 55 -6.15 5.95 9.32
C GLY A 55 -5.58 4.65 8.76
N GLY A 56 -6.16 3.56 9.21
CA GLY A 56 -5.83 2.22 8.77
C GLY A 56 -6.80 1.21 9.36
N MET A 57 -6.64 -0.02 8.92
CA MET A 57 -7.43 -1.14 9.42
C MET A 57 -6.56 -2.39 9.50
N VAL A 58 -6.81 -3.20 10.52
CA VAL A 58 -6.28 -4.55 10.62
C VAL A 58 -7.43 -5.52 10.45
N THR A 59 -7.29 -6.50 9.56
CA THR A 59 -8.23 -7.61 9.41
C THR A 59 -7.60 -8.90 9.93
N THR A 60 -8.40 -9.75 10.57
CA THR A 60 -7.97 -11.06 11.09
C THR A 60 -9.15 -12.02 11.19
N ASN A 61 -8.90 -13.31 11.09
CA ASN A 61 -9.86 -14.39 11.39
C ASN A 61 -9.72 -14.93 12.82
N SER A 62 -8.72 -14.46 13.58
CA SER A 62 -8.51 -14.82 14.99
C SER A 62 -9.31 -13.90 15.91
N LYS A 63 -10.26 -14.48 16.66
CA LYS A 63 -11.05 -13.76 17.67
C LYS A 63 -10.16 -13.20 18.78
N GLU A 64 -9.16 -13.97 19.21
CA GLU A 64 -8.22 -13.55 20.23
C GLU A 64 -7.41 -12.33 19.79
N LEU A 65 -6.85 -12.39 18.56
CA LEU A 65 -6.09 -11.26 18.00
C LEU A 65 -6.99 -10.03 17.82
N TYR A 66 -8.22 -10.21 17.34
CA TYR A 66 -9.20 -9.14 17.24
C TYR A 66 -9.44 -8.43 18.58
N ASP A 67 -9.67 -9.20 19.65
CA ASP A 67 -9.94 -8.63 20.98
C ASP A 67 -8.73 -7.84 21.52
N ARG A 68 -7.53 -8.39 21.35
CA ARG A 68 -6.30 -7.70 21.73
C ARG A 68 -6.08 -6.42 20.92
N LEU A 69 -6.30 -6.44 19.61
CA LEU A 69 -6.21 -5.24 18.76
C LEU A 69 -7.19 -4.15 19.18
N CYS A 70 -8.44 -4.53 19.52
CA CYS A 70 -9.44 -3.60 20.03
C CYS A 70 -9.03 -2.99 21.38
N LEU A 71 -8.45 -3.80 22.26
CA LEU A 71 -7.95 -3.37 23.56
C LEU A 71 -6.78 -2.37 23.39
N TYR A 72 -5.74 -2.76 22.61
CA TYR A 72 -4.57 -1.92 22.39
C TYR A 72 -4.89 -0.60 21.67
N ARG A 73 -5.83 -0.61 20.72
CA ARG A 73 -6.29 0.60 20.03
C ARG A 73 -6.86 1.65 20.98
N THR A 74 -7.38 1.22 22.16
CA THR A 74 -8.14 2.03 23.09
C THR A 74 -7.50 2.03 24.47
N HIS A 75 -6.23 2.44 24.56
CA HIS A 75 -5.44 2.59 25.79
C HIS A 75 -5.26 1.31 26.62
N GLY A 76 -5.55 0.13 26.10
CA GLY A 76 -5.57 -1.10 26.88
C GLY A 76 -6.70 -1.17 27.91
N ILE A 77 -7.77 -0.39 27.71
CA ILE A 77 -8.89 -0.24 28.66
C ILE A 77 -10.06 -1.13 28.26
N THR A 78 -10.65 -1.80 29.24
CA THR A 78 -11.90 -2.55 29.08
C THR A 78 -12.98 -2.07 30.00
N LYS A 79 -14.25 -2.18 29.59
CA LYS A 79 -15.45 -2.07 30.40
C LYS A 79 -16.23 -3.38 30.47
N ASP A 80 -15.69 -4.45 29.85
CA ASP A 80 -16.35 -5.75 29.89
C ASP A 80 -16.38 -6.30 31.31
N PRO A 81 -17.58 -6.50 31.90
CA PRO A 81 -17.72 -7.00 33.26
C PRO A 81 -17.02 -8.36 33.51
N ALA A 82 -16.86 -9.17 32.45
CA ALA A 82 -16.19 -10.46 32.55
C ALA A 82 -14.66 -10.35 32.72
N LEU A 83 -14.10 -9.18 32.43
CA LEU A 83 -12.65 -8.91 32.45
C LEU A 83 -12.27 -7.95 33.59
N LEU A 84 -13.24 -7.32 34.27
CA LEU A 84 -12.97 -6.40 35.36
C LEU A 84 -12.65 -7.16 36.65
N HIS A 85 -11.67 -6.69 37.41
CA HIS A 85 -11.33 -7.20 38.74
C HIS A 85 -12.26 -6.65 39.83
N GLU A 86 -12.78 -5.43 39.64
CA GLU A 86 -13.66 -4.73 40.56
C GLU A 86 -14.87 -4.15 39.83
N HIS A 87 -15.92 -3.80 40.59
CA HIS A 87 -17.17 -3.25 40.05
C HIS A 87 -17.65 -2.05 40.89
N HIS A 88 -17.35 -0.84 40.44
CA HIS A 88 -17.69 0.40 41.16
C HIS A 88 -18.95 1.09 40.59
N GLY A 89 -19.53 0.59 39.51
CA GLY A 89 -20.68 1.16 38.82
C GLY A 89 -20.48 1.27 37.30
N GLY A 90 -21.49 1.76 36.58
CA GLY A 90 -21.49 1.81 35.12
C GLY A 90 -20.43 2.72 34.46
N TRP A 91 -19.79 3.57 35.25
CA TRP A 91 -18.68 4.41 34.79
C TRP A 91 -17.31 3.72 34.90
N TYR A 92 -17.21 2.59 35.61
CA TYR A 92 -15.96 1.95 35.97
C TYR A 92 -15.34 1.25 34.72
N TYR A 93 -14.04 1.28 34.66
CA TYR A 93 -13.23 0.60 33.68
C TYR A 93 -11.84 0.30 34.23
N GLU A 94 -11.16 -0.63 33.64
CA GLU A 94 -9.78 -0.98 34.03
C GLU A 94 -8.85 -0.97 32.81
N MET A 95 -7.62 -0.52 33.03
CA MET A 95 -6.52 -0.69 32.06
C MET A 95 -5.91 -2.06 32.32
N GLN A 96 -6.11 -2.97 31.37
CA GLN A 96 -5.60 -4.34 31.44
C GLN A 96 -4.18 -4.47 30.91
N GLU A 97 -3.83 -3.63 29.92
CA GLU A 97 -2.54 -3.62 29.25
C GLU A 97 -2.12 -2.20 28.85
N LEU A 98 -0.84 -2.00 28.54
CA LEU A 98 -0.35 -0.72 28.01
C LEU A 98 -0.74 -0.60 26.54
N GLY A 99 -1.81 0.14 26.26
CA GLY A 99 -2.33 0.38 24.93
C GLY A 99 -2.02 1.77 24.39
N TYR A 100 -2.55 2.04 23.19
CA TYR A 100 -2.36 3.27 22.43
C TYR A 100 -3.66 4.05 22.29
N ASN A 101 -3.57 5.28 21.83
CA ASN A 101 -4.72 6.05 21.38
C ASN A 101 -4.82 6.03 19.85
N TYR A 102 -5.27 4.91 19.29
CA TYR A 102 -5.36 4.66 17.85
C TYR A 102 -6.82 4.56 17.37
N ARG A 103 -7.71 5.32 18.00
CA ARG A 103 -9.12 5.37 17.61
C ARG A 103 -9.29 6.16 16.32
N LEU A 104 -10.01 5.58 15.36
CA LEU A 104 -10.53 6.30 14.20
C LEU A 104 -11.68 7.19 14.67
N THR A 105 -11.72 8.44 14.22
CA THR A 105 -12.83 9.36 14.53
C THR A 105 -14.04 9.08 13.64
N ASP A 106 -15.24 9.51 14.07
CA ASP A 106 -16.47 9.35 13.29
C ASP A 106 -16.39 10.06 11.93
N PHE A 107 -15.72 11.21 11.85
CA PHE A 107 -15.46 11.91 10.58
C PHE A 107 -14.62 11.08 9.62
N GLN A 108 -13.55 10.48 10.12
CA GLN A 108 -12.70 9.59 9.32
C GLN A 108 -13.47 8.34 8.90
N ALA A 109 -14.26 7.75 9.78
CA ALA A 109 -15.08 6.59 9.48
C ALA A 109 -16.14 6.90 8.42
N ALA A 110 -16.84 8.04 8.52
CA ALA A 110 -17.81 8.49 7.53
C ALA A 110 -17.17 8.72 6.14
N LEU A 111 -15.99 9.35 6.10
CA LEU A 111 -15.22 9.49 4.87
C LEU A 111 -14.83 8.11 4.31
N GLY A 112 -14.37 7.19 5.16
CA GLY A 112 -13.99 5.83 4.77
C GLY A 112 -15.14 5.05 4.16
N ILE A 113 -16.36 5.14 4.70
CA ILE A 113 -17.57 4.54 4.14
C ILE A 113 -17.81 5.06 2.72
N SER A 114 -17.80 6.37 2.52
CA SER A 114 -17.95 7.00 1.21
C SER A 114 -16.86 6.59 0.20
N GLN A 115 -15.62 6.41 0.67
CA GLN A 115 -14.51 5.95 -0.18
C GLN A 115 -14.68 4.47 -0.56
N LEU A 116 -15.14 3.62 0.36
CA LEU A 116 -15.41 2.20 0.10
C LEU A 116 -16.48 2.01 -0.98
N GLU A 117 -17.53 2.82 -1.01
CA GLU A 117 -18.57 2.78 -2.05
C GLU A 117 -18.01 3.00 -3.45
N ARG A 118 -16.94 3.79 -3.58
CA ARG A 118 -16.27 4.11 -4.86
C ARG A 118 -15.06 3.22 -5.16
N ALA A 119 -14.62 2.40 -4.21
CA ALA A 119 -13.36 1.65 -4.31
C ALA A 119 -13.30 0.74 -5.54
N LYS A 120 -14.41 0.06 -5.88
CA LYS A 120 -14.48 -0.83 -7.05
C LYS A 120 -14.29 -0.05 -8.35
N ALA A 121 -15.02 1.02 -8.55
CA ALA A 121 -14.92 1.85 -9.76
C ALA A 121 -13.51 2.49 -9.86
N GLY A 122 -12.95 2.92 -8.73
CA GLY A 122 -11.58 3.44 -8.69
C GLY A 122 -10.54 2.40 -9.08
N LEU A 123 -10.71 1.15 -8.67
CA LEU A 123 -9.82 0.05 -9.05
C LEU A 123 -9.95 -0.30 -10.55
N GLU A 124 -11.16 -0.36 -11.09
CA GLU A 124 -11.42 -0.55 -12.53
C GLU A 124 -10.74 0.54 -13.35
N ARG A 125 -10.88 1.82 -12.95
CA ARG A 125 -10.19 2.93 -13.62
C ARG A 125 -8.67 2.83 -13.57
N ARG A 126 -8.09 2.39 -12.46
CA ARG A 126 -6.63 2.15 -12.36
C ARG A 126 -6.18 1.09 -13.38
N HIS A 127 -6.94 0.02 -13.58
CA HIS A 127 -6.65 -0.98 -14.60
C HIS A 127 -6.70 -0.41 -16.02
N GLU A 128 -7.65 0.49 -16.34
CA GLU A 128 -7.70 1.17 -17.63
C GLU A 128 -6.46 2.04 -17.85
N ILE A 129 -6.07 2.82 -16.84
CA ILE A 129 -4.86 3.66 -16.89
C ILE A 129 -3.61 2.79 -17.13
N VAL A 130 -3.48 1.68 -16.40
CA VAL A 130 -2.35 0.75 -16.59
C VAL A 130 -2.31 0.17 -17.99
N ARG A 131 -3.45 -0.27 -18.52
CA ARG A 131 -3.54 -0.80 -19.87
C ARG A 131 -3.05 0.22 -20.90
N ARG A 132 -3.51 1.47 -20.81
CA ARG A 132 -3.07 2.55 -21.72
C ARG A 132 -1.58 2.84 -21.62
N TYR A 133 -1.04 2.91 -20.41
CA TYR A 133 0.42 3.07 -20.22
C TYR A 133 1.20 1.90 -20.81
N ASN A 134 0.76 0.66 -20.56
CA ASN A 134 1.42 -0.53 -21.10
C ASN A 134 1.38 -0.57 -22.62
N GLU A 135 0.24 -0.23 -23.22
CA GLU A 135 0.09 -0.14 -24.70
C GLU A 135 1.01 0.94 -25.28
N ALA A 136 1.04 2.13 -24.67
CA ALA A 136 1.85 3.25 -25.14
C ALA A 136 3.36 3.01 -25.03
N PHE A 137 3.81 2.34 -23.97
CA PHE A 137 5.23 2.07 -23.75
C PHE A 137 5.71 0.73 -24.29
N SER A 138 4.79 -0.07 -24.89
CA SER A 138 5.13 -1.37 -25.47
C SER A 138 6.10 -1.20 -26.64
N GLY A 139 7.25 -1.90 -26.55
CA GLY A 139 8.26 -1.88 -27.61
C GLY A 139 9.09 -0.59 -27.70
N ILE A 140 8.97 0.32 -26.74
CA ILE A 140 9.84 1.49 -26.66
C ILE A 140 11.13 1.10 -25.93
N ASP A 141 12.25 1.14 -26.63
CA ASP A 141 13.55 0.91 -26.06
C ASP A 141 13.85 1.93 -24.94
N GLY A 142 14.42 1.47 -23.84
CA GLY A 142 14.77 2.32 -22.71
C GLY A 142 13.67 2.48 -21.66
N ILE A 143 12.45 1.97 -21.88
CA ILE A 143 11.38 1.95 -20.87
C ILE A 143 11.08 0.50 -20.48
N LYS A 144 11.19 0.18 -19.17
CA LYS A 144 10.68 -1.08 -18.61
C LYS A 144 9.39 -0.80 -17.85
N THR A 145 8.31 -1.43 -18.25
CA THR A 145 7.00 -1.35 -17.59
C THR A 145 6.88 -2.35 -16.41
N PRO A 146 5.93 -2.15 -15.48
CA PRO A 146 5.70 -3.10 -14.40
C PRO A 146 5.34 -4.49 -14.94
N PHE A 147 5.97 -5.52 -14.38
CA PHE A 147 5.63 -6.91 -14.67
C PHE A 147 4.51 -7.39 -13.75
N ASN A 148 3.56 -8.11 -14.29
CA ASN A 148 2.51 -8.78 -13.53
C ASN A 148 2.27 -10.19 -14.09
N THR A 149 1.98 -11.16 -13.22
CA THR A 149 1.63 -12.54 -13.60
C THR A 149 0.13 -12.66 -13.86
N ALA A 150 -0.28 -13.63 -14.68
CA ALA A 150 -1.67 -13.81 -15.07
C ALA A 150 -2.59 -14.27 -13.92
N ASP A 151 -2.01 -14.83 -12.86
CA ASP A 151 -2.70 -15.30 -11.66
C ASP A 151 -2.92 -14.21 -10.61
N VAL A 152 -2.40 -12.98 -10.85
CA VAL A 152 -2.53 -11.83 -9.93
C VAL A 152 -3.39 -10.74 -10.54
N TYR A 153 -4.43 -10.33 -9.82
CA TYR A 153 -5.17 -9.09 -10.07
C TYR A 153 -4.62 -7.99 -9.17
N HIS A 154 -3.67 -7.24 -9.70
CA HIS A 154 -2.93 -6.22 -8.98
C HIS A 154 -3.82 -4.99 -8.69
N ALA A 155 -3.72 -4.40 -7.50
CA ALA A 155 -4.52 -3.22 -7.15
C ALA A 155 -3.98 -1.90 -7.76
N TYR A 156 -2.77 -1.90 -8.29
CA TYR A 156 -2.13 -0.76 -8.95
C TYR A 156 -2.22 0.55 -8.16
N HIS A 157 -1.66 0.53 -6.97
CA HIS A 157 -1.48 1.77 -6.20
C HIS A 157 -0.55 2.74 -6.94
N LEU A 158 0.52 2.22 -7.51
CA LEU A 158 1.53 2.94 -8.29
C LEU A 158 1.66 2.32 -9.69
N TYR A 159 2.04 3.13 -10.66
CA TYR A 159 2.55 2.67 -11.94
C TYR A 159 4.00 3.11 -12.07
N ILE A 160 4.93 2.17 -11.97
CA ILE A 160 6.36 2.43 -11.87
C ILE A 160 7.05 1.95 -13.15
N ILE A 161 7.68 2.87 -13.86
CA ILE A 161 8.58 2.53 -14.98
C ILE A 161 10.03 2.54 -14.49
N GLN A 162 10.91 1.89 -15.25
CA GLN A 162 12.36 2.02 -15.06
C GLN A 162 12.96 2.58 -16.34
N VAL A 163 13.84 3.56 -16.19
CA VAL A 163 14.56 4.24 -17.28
C VAL A 163 16.02 4.46 -16.89
N ALA A 164 16.92 4.50 -17.85
CA ALA A 164 18.35 4.66 -17.59
C ALA A 164 18.68 6.03 -16.96
N ASP A 165 18.15 7.10 -17.50
CA ASP A 165 18.30 8.46 -16.92
C ASP A 165 17.05 8.87 -16.16
N ARG A 166 16.81 8.24 -14.99
CA ARG A 166 15.69 8.54 -14.12
C ARG A 166 15.70 10.01 -13.64
N LEU A 167 16.88 10.56 -13.32
CA LEU A 167 16.96 11.94 -12.81
C LEU A 167 16.64 12.96 -13.92
N GLY A 168 17.16 12.75 -15.12
CA GLY A 168 16.85 13.59 -16.28
C GLY A 168 15.36 13.56 -16.61
N LEU A 169 14.75 12.37 -16.65
CA LEU A 169 13.31 12.23 -16.89
C LEU A 169 12.47 12.88 -15.77
N TYR A 170 12.84 12.71 -14.52
CA TYR A 170 12.16 13.34 -13.39
C TYR A 170 12.14 14.86 -13.54
N ASN A 171 13.29 15.47 -13.79
CA ASN A 171 13.41 16.93 -13.97
C ASN A 171 12.62 17.42 -15.19
N TYR A 172 12.76 16.72 -16.33
CA TYR A 172 12.04 17.06 -17.55
C TYR A 172 10.51 17.00 -17.37
N LEU A 173 10.00 15.99 -16.70
CA LEU A 173 8.57 15.88 -16.39
C LEU A 173 8.11 17.03 -15.48
N HIS A 174 8.88 17.36 -14.45
CA HIS A 174 8.59 18.49 -13.57
C HIS A 174 8.54 19.84 -14.30
N GLU A 175 9.48 20.10 -15.20
CA GLU A 175 9.51 21.31 -16.05
C GLU A 175 8.29 21.38 -16.98
N ASN A 176 7.69 20.23 -17.31
CA ASN A 176 6.48 20.12 -18.09
C ASN A 176 5.21 19.93 -17.23
N ASN A 177 5.25 20.29 -15.94
CA ASN A 177 4.14 20.19 -14.97
C ASN A 177 3.58 18.75 -14.77
N VAL A 178 4.39 17.73 -14.99
CA VAL A 178 4.09 16.35 -14.65
C VAL A 178 4.86 15.96 -13.39
N TYR A 179 4.15 15.72 -12.29
CA TYR A 179 4.74 15.46 -10.97
C TYR A 179 4.90 13.97 -10.73
N ALA A 180 5.98 13.41 -11.28
CA ALA A 180 6.41 12.04 -11.00
C ALA A 180 7.11 11.93 -9.65
N GLN A 181 7.17 10.72 -9.06
CA GLN A 181 7.79 10.48 -7.77
C GLN A 181 8.64 9.20 -7.79
N VAL A 182 9.52 9.06 -6.82
CA VAL A 182 10.37 7.86 -6.65
C VAL A 182 9.91 7.08 -5.43
N HIS A 183 9.49 5.84 -5.62
CA HIS A 183 9.05 4.93 -4.55
C HIS A 183 9.87 3.64 -4.57
N TYR A 184 10.82 3.45 -3.62
CA TYR A 184 11.30 4.37 -2.60
C TYR A 184 12.83 4.25 -2.50
N ALA A 185 13.49 5.20 -1.80
CA ALA A 185 14.89 4.99 -1.43
C ALA A 185 14.99 3.73 -0.53
N PRO A 186 15.97 2.84 -0.78
CA PRO A 186 16.11 1.60 -0.01
C PRO A 186 16.33 1.86 1.47
N LEU A 187 15.56 1.18 2.32
CA LEU A 187 15.61 1.40 3.77
C LEU A 187 17.00 1.19 4.38
N HIS A 188 17.74 0.17 3.91
CA HIS A 188 19.07 -0.12 4.41
C HIS A 188 20.08 1.01 4.16
N LEU A 189 19.81 1.91 3.19
CA LEU A 189 20.62 3.11 2.91
C LEU A 189 20.19 4.34 3.73
N MET A 190 19.10 4.25 4.51
CA MET A 190 18.71 5.35 5.38
C MET A 190 19.63 5.45 6.60
N PRO A 191 20.01 6.67 7.05
CA PRO A 191 20.94 6.86 8.17
C PRO A 191 20.57 6.08 9.43
N TYR A 192 19.27 5.99 9.72
CA TYR A 192 18.77 5.22 10.87
C TYR A 192 19.13 3.73 10.78
N TYR A 193 19.04 3.11 9.60
CA TYR A 193 19.36 1.70 9.42
C TYR A 193 20.87 1.45 9.25
N GLN A 194 21.60 2.43 8.73
CA GLN A 194 23.06 2.34 8.61
C GLN A 194 23.77 2.21 9.97
N GLN A 195 23.17 2.67 11.06
CA GLN A 195 23.74 2.50 12.41
C GLN A 195 23.89 1.03 12.82
N TRP A 196 23.21 0.09 12.16
CA TRP A 196 23.32 -1.35 12.38
C TRP A 196 24.26 -2.03 11.38
N GLY A 197 25.10 -1.27 10.67
CA GLY A 197 26.10 -1.79 9.75
C GLY A 197 25.66 -1.93 8.31
N ASN A 198 24.41 -1.60 7.98
CA ASN A 198 23.92 -1.60 6.60
C ASN A 198 24.63 -0.53 5.75
N ARG A 199 24.95 -0.87 4.51
CA ARG A 199 25.70 0.01 3.60
C ARG A 199 25.34 -0.23 2.15
N LYS A 200 25.73 0.67 1.28
CA LYS A 200 25.61 0.50 -0.18
C LYS A 200 26.37 -0.76 -0.64
N GLY A 201 25.72 -1.55 -1.48
CA GLY A 201 26.21 -2.82 -2.00
C GLY A 201 25.69 -4.05 -1.26
N ASP A 202 25.05 -3.91 -0.10
CA ASP A 202 24.49 -5.04 0.64
C ASP A 202 23.27 -5.65 -0.05
N LEU A 203 22.47 -4.82 -0.76
CA LEU A 203 21.29 -5.25 -1.49
C LEU A 203 21.30 -4.70 -2.93
N PRO A 204 22.17 -5.21 -3.81
CA PRO A 204 22.46 -4.59 -5.12
C PRO A 204 21.22 -4.53 -6.03
N ILE A 205 20.31 -5.51 -5.99
CA ILE A 205 19.11 -5.55 -6.85
C ILE A 205 18.15 -4.40 -6.51
N VAL A 206 17.89 -4.15 -5.23
CA VAL A 206 17.00 -3.05 -4.83
C VAL A 206 17.67 -1.68 -5.01
N GLU A 207 18.98 -1.61 -4.87
CA GLU A 207 19.74 -0.40 -5.14
C GLU A 207 19.69 -0.03 -6.62
N GLU A 208 19.92 -1.01 -7.52
CA GLU A 208 19.78 -0.84 -8.97
C GLU A 208 18.34 -0.45 -9.35
N TYR A 209 17.34 -1.12 -8.78
CA TYR A 209 15.94 -0.75 -8.99
C TYR A 209 15.67 0.70 -8.61
N TYR A 210 16.15 1.15 -7.46
CA TYR A 210 15.99 2.53 -6.99
C TYR A 210 16.64 3.55 -7.92
N GLU A 211 17.79 3.24 -8.51
CA GLU A 211 18.48 4.15 -9.45
C GLU A 211 17.66 4.43 -10.72
N HIS A 212 16.77 3.50 -11.12
CA HIS A 212 16.04 3.57 -12.37
C HIS A 212 14.54 3.83 -12.22
N CYS A 213 13.93 3.53 -11.05
CA CYS A 213 12.48 3.57 -10.88
C CYS A 213 11.90 4.99 -10.84
N LEU A 214 10.76 5.18 -11.53
CA LEU A 214 9.98 6.42 -11.52
C LEU A 214 8.49 6.10 -11.57
N SER A 215 7.72 6.60 -10.61
CA SER A 215 6.26 6.45 -10.56
C SER A 215 5.59 7.56 -11.33
N LEU A 216 4.81 7.19 -12.33
CA LEU A 216 4.00 8.10 -13.12
C LEU A 216 2.66 8.41 -12.43
N PRO A 217 1.98 9.51 -12.78
CA PRO A 217 0.64 9.83 -12.28
C PRO A 217 -0.33 8.66 -12.41
N MET A 218 -0.97 8.26 -11.29
CA MET A 218 -1.86 7.11 -11.20
C MET A 218 -2.93 7.35 -10.13
N TYR A 219 -4.10 7.85 -10.54
CA TYR A 219 -5.23 8.07 -9.65
C TYR A 219 -6.55 8.01 -10.44
N PRO A 220 -7.70 7.64 -9.82
CA PRO A 220 -8.93 7.37 -10.56
C PRO A 220 -9.51 8.55 -11.34
N THR A 221 -9.19 9.79 -10.94
CA THR A 221 -9.67 10.99 -11.62
C THR A 221 -8.71 11.53 -12.68
N LEU A 222 -7.59 10.85 -12.94
CA LEU A 222 -6.70 11.17 -14.07
C LEU A 222 -7.49 11.04 -15.37
N THR A 223 -7.61 12.15 -16.12
CA THR A 223 -8.31 12.12 -17.41
C THR A 223 -7.48 11.43 -18.49
N ASP A 224 -8.15 11.07 -19.57
CA ASP A 224 -7.46 10.42 -20.70
C ASP A 224 -6.51 11.39 -21.39
N GLU A 225 -6.85 12.66 -21.46
CA GLU A 225 -6.04 13.74 -22.04
C GLU A 225 -4.80 14.02 -21.16
N GLU A 226 -4.96 14.06 -19.83
CA GLU A 226 -3.83 14.22 -18.90
C GLU A 226 -2.88 13.02 -19.00
N GLN A 227 -3.42 11.80 -19.09
CA GLN A 227 -2.62 10.60 -19.25
C GLN A 227 -1.86 10.60 -20.57
N GLU A 228 -2.50 11.00 -21.69
CA GLU A 228 -1.87 11.11 -22.99
C GLU A 228 -0.71 12.10 -22.97
N TYR A 229 -0.90 13.25 -22.32
CA TYR A 229 0.16 14.22 -22.13
C TYR A 229 1.36 13.64 -21.37
N VAL A 230 1.12 12.87 -20.29
CA VAL A 230 2.20 12.19 -19.55
C VAL A 230 2.94 11.23 -20.47
N ILE A 231 2.22 10.42 -21.26
CA ILE A 231 2.78 9.45 -22.20
C ILE A 231 3.67 10.17 -23.22
N GLU A 232 3.16 11.23 -23.85
CA GLU A 232 3.89 12.04 -24.83
C GLU A 232 5.22 12.55 -24.24
N LYS A 233 5.19 13.14 -23.02
CA LYS A 233 6.39 13.69 -22.39
C LYS A 233 7.41 12.62 -22.02
N VAL A 234 6.99 11.45 -21.57
CA VAL A 234 7.90 10.33 -21.32
C VAL A 234 8.57 9.86 -22.60
N ILE A 235 7.80 9.67 -23.69
CA ILE A 235 8.32 9.21 -24.99
C ILE A 235 9.26 10.26 -25.60
N GLU A 236 8.89 11.54 -25.58
CA GLU A 236 9.75 12.64 -26.07
C GLU A 236 11.13 12.68 -25.40
N PHE A 237 11.17 12.37 -24.11
CA PHE A 237 12.43 12.35 -23.36
C PHE A 237 13.29 11.15 -23.74
N VAL A 238 12.69 9.96 -23.79
CA VAL A 238 13.43 8.71 -24.02
C VAL A 238 13.89 8.58 -25.48
N ALA A 239 13.22 9.23 -26.43
CA ALA A 239 13.60 9.25 -27.85
C ALA A 239 14.79 10.18 -28.20
N LYS A 240 15.26 10.99 -27.25
CA LYS A 240 16.44 11.89 -27.40
C LYS A 240 17.74 11.16 -27.14
#